data_879e5428c0daa3b37d9cef4df0ffef06
#
_entry.id   879e5428c0daa3b37d9cef4df0ffef06
#
_cell.length_a   1.000
_cell.length_b   1.000
_cell.length_c   1.000
_cell.angle_alpha   90.00
_cell.angle_beta   90.00
_cell.angle_gamma   90.00
#
_symmetry.space_group_name_H-M   'P 1'
#
loop_
_entity.id
_entity.type
_entity.pdbx_description
1 polymer ?
#
loop_
_entity_poly.entity_id
_entity_poly.type
_entity_poly.pdbx_seq_one_letter_code
_entity_poly.pdbx_strand_id
1 'polypeptide(L)'
;MKKGKIVLVGTGFVGMSMAYSMLNRGGIDELVLIDLDKDKAIGEEMDLSHGLPYAPQKMVIKAGDYSECKDAQIVVITAGAAQKPGQTRLELAEVNTKIMKSITEQIMASGFNGIIIVATNPVDLMTYVVAKVSGLPKNQVFGSGTV
;
A
#
# COMPACT_ATOMS: atom_id res chain seq x y z
N MET A 1 -3.56 -14.71 -19.10
CA MET A 1 -3.43 -13.29 -18.68
C MET A 1 -2.95 -13.29 -17.24
N LYS A 2 -1.92 -12.49 -16.89
CA LYS A 2 -1.58 -12.30 -15.47
C LYS A 2 -2.78 -11.64 -14.80
N LYS A 3 -3.24 -12.20 -13.69
CA LYS A 3 -4.29 -11.60 -12.87
C LYS A 3 -3.80 -10.24 -12.36
N GLY A 4 -4.66 -9.24 -12.40
CA GLY A 4 -4.38 -7.90 -11.89
C GLY A 4 -4.34 -7.92 -10.36
N LYS A 5 -3.17 -8.23 -9.77
CA LYS A 5 -2.97 -8.28 -8.32
C LYS A 5 -2.35 -6.99 -7.82
N ILE A 6 -3.00 -6.37 -6.85
CA ILE A 6 -2.52 -5.19 -6.14
C ILE A 6 -2.36 -5.52 -4.66
N VAL A 7 -1.27 -5.08 -4.07
CA VAL A 7 -1.02 -5.14 -2.62
C VAL A 7 -1.09 -3.73 -2.06
N LEU A 8 -1.91 -3.53 -1.05
CA LEU A 8 -2.04 -2.30 -0.30
C LEU A 8 -1.38 -2.46 1.07
N VAL A 9 -0.37 -1.66 1.35
CA VAL A 9 0.32 -1.61 2.64
C VAL A 9 -0.14 -0.39 3.42
N GLY A 10 -0.85 -0.63 4.50
CA GLY A 10 -1.49 0.36 5.35
C GLY A 10 -2.99 0.44 5.12
N THR A 11 -3.77 -0.01 6.11
CA THR A 11 -5.24 0.02 6.10
C THR A 11 -5.79 1.19 6.91
N GLY A 12 -5.12 2.36 6.81
CA GLY A 12 -5.62 3.62 7.33
C GLY A 12 -6.68 4.24 6.41
N PHE A 13 -7.16 5.45 6.73
CA PHE A 13 -8.20 6.13 5.97
C PHE A 13 -7.88 6.27 4.47
N VAL A 14 -6.64 6.62 4.14
CA VAL A 14 -6.22 6.78 2.74
C VAL A 14 -6.25 5.42 2.01
N GLY A 15 -5.66 4.39 2.63
CA GLY A 15 -5.62 3.05 2.05
C GLY A 15 -7.02 2.47 1.85
N MET A 16 -7.88 2.58 2.83
CA MET A 16 -9.24 2.05 2.74
C MET A 16 -10.11 2.83 1.76
N SER A 17 -9.93 4.15 1.63
CA SER A 17 -10.60 4.95 0.59
C SER A 17 -10.20 4.49 -0.81
N MET A 18 -8.92 4.17 -1.03
CA MET A 18 -8.43 3.61 -2.28
C MET A 18 -9.02 2.21 -2.53
N ALA A 19 -8.97 1.32 -1.52
CA ALA A 19 -9.50 -0.04 -1.63
C ALA A 19 -11.00 -0.04 -1.96
N TYR A 20 -11.77 0.81 -1.31
CA TYR A 20 -13.19 0.98 -1.60
C TYR A 20 -13.44 1.53 -3.02
N SER A 21 -12.62 2.47 -3.48
CA SER A 21 -12.71 2.97 -4.86
C SER A 21 -12.42 1.87 -5.89
N MET A 22 -11.45 0.99 -5.61
CA MET A 22 -11.14 -0.16 -6.47
C MET A 22 -12.28 -1.17 -6.50
N LEU A 23 -12.90 -1.48 -5.35
CA LEU A 23 -14.08 -2.34 -5.27
C LEU A 23 -15.20 -1.82 -6.19
N ASN A 24 -15.49 -0.52 -6.14
CA ASN A 24 -16.57 0.10 -6.91
C ASN A 24 -16.27 0.29 -8.40
N ARG A 25 -15.00 0.43 -8.77
CA ARG A 25 -14.59 0.62 -10.18
C ARG A 25 -14.28 -0.70 -10.87
N GLY A 26 -13.86 -1.71 -10.14
CA GLY A 26 -13.31 -2.93 -10.70
C GLY A 26 -11.94 -2.71 -11.38
N GLY A 27 -11.60 -3.57 -12.33
CA GLY A 27 -10.35 -3.47 -13.10
C GLY A 27 -9.18 -4.24 -12.50
N ILE A 28 -9.36 -4.88 -11.33
CA ILE A 28 -8.38 -5.75 -10.68
C ILE A 28 -9.00 -7.09 -10.32
N ASP A 29 -8.19 -8.14 -10.28
CA ASP A 29 -8.65 -9.49 -9.93
C ASP A 29 -8.42 -9.84 -8.46
N GLU A 30 -7.38 -9.23 -7.85
CA GLU A 30 -6.99 -9.52 -6.47
C GLU A 30 -6.47 -8.27 -5.77
N LEU A 31 -6.99 -8.00 -4.57
CA LEU A 31 -6.51 -6.96 -3.66
C LEU A 31 -6.07 -7.60 -2.34
N VAL A 32 -4.81 -7.41 -1.99
CA VAL A 32 -4.26 -7.88 -0.71
C VAL A 32 -4.06 -6.70 0.21
N LEU A 33 -4.54 -6.81 1.44
CA LEU A 33 -4.40 -5.80 2.49
C LEU A 33 -3.31 -6.23 3.48
N ILE A 34 -2.34 -5.37 3.72
CA ILE A 34 -1.27 -5.57 4.71
C ILE A 34 -1.30 -4.41 5.69
N ASP A 35 -1.33 -4.71 6.97
CA ASP A 35 -1.15 -3.74 8.04
C ASP A 35 -0.26 -4.33 9.14
N LEU A 36 0.34 -3.46 9.96
CA LEU A 36 1.06 -3.86 11.17
C LEU A 36 0.11 -4.54 12.16
N ASP A 37 -1.12 -4.00 12.25
CA ASP A 37 -2.24 -4.60 12.98
C ASP A 37 -2.97 -5.58 12.06
N LYS A 38 -2.65 -6.86 12.21
CA LYS A 38 -3.22 -7.93 11.39
C LYS A 38 -4.74 -8.09 11.59
N ASP A 39 -5.20 -7.92 12.82
CA ASP A 39 -6.63 -8.06 13.13
C ASP A 39 -7.43 -6.93 12.46
N LYS A 40 -6.85 -5.74 12.42
CA LYS A 40 -7.42 -4.62 11.66
C LYS A 40 -7.49 -4.94 10.16
N ALA A 41 -6.41 -5.45 9.56
CA ALA A 41 -6.41 -5.81 8.14
C ALA A 41 -7.47 -6.88 7.82
N ILE A 42 -7.68 -7.84 8.70
CA ILE A 42 -8.74 -8.86 8.59
C ILE A 42 -10.13 -8.22 8.68
N GLY A 43 -10.34 -7.32 9.63
CA GLY A 43 -11.61 -6.59 9.76
C GLY A 43 -11.96 -5.79 8.51
N GLU A 44 -11.00 -5.06 7.96
CA GLU A 44 -11.18 -4.29 6.72
C GLU A 44 -11.41 -5.19 5.50
N GLU A 45 -10.75 -6.36 5.44
CA GLU A 45 -11.02 -7.36 4.40
C GLU A 45 -12.46 -7.87 4.48
N MET A 46 -12.95 -8.18 5.66
CA MET A 46 -14.33 -8.63 5.86
C MET A 46 -15.33 -7.55 5.43
N ASP A 47 -15.12 -6.29 5.81
CA ASP A 47 -15.98 -5.16 5.44
C ASP A 47 -16.05 -4.97 3.93
N LEU A 48 -14.92 -4.95 3.24
CA LEU A 48 -14.88 -4.85 1.78
C LEU A 48 -15.53 -6.06 1.10
N SER A 49 -15.32 -7.26 1.65
CA SER A 49 -15.88 -8.50 1.10
C SER A 49 -17.40 -8.53 1.16
N HIS A 50 -18.03 -7.88 2.15
CA HIS A 50 -19.47 -7.70 2.20
C HIS A 50 -20.00 -6.84 1.03
N GLY A 51 -19.17 -5.98 0.44
CA GLY A 51 -19.50 -5.18 -0.75
C GLY A 51 -19.37 -5.93 -2.08
N LEU A 52 -18.67 -7.06 -2.12
CA LEU A 52 -18.39 -7.81 -3.37
C LEU A 52 -19.64 -8.21 -4.17
N PRO A 53 -20.79 -8.59 -3.57
CA PRO A 53 -21.99 -8.88 -4.35
C PRO A 53 -22.50 -7.71 -5.19
N TYR A 54 -22.13 -6.49 -4.84
CA TYR A 54 -22.52 -5.25 -5.54
C TYR A 54 -21.43 -4.68 -6.44
N ALA A 55 -20.24 -5.30 -6.46
CA ALA A 55 -19.11 -4.87 -7.27
C ALA A 55 -19.37 -5.11 -8.77
N PRO A 56 -18.85 -4.25 -9.68
CA PRO A 56 -19.05 -4.39 -11.12
C PRO A 56 -18.37 -5.65 -11.71
N GLN A 57 -17.42 -6.22 -10.99
CA GLN A 57 -16.72 -7.46 -11.39
C GLN A 57 -16.33 -8.29 -10.17
N LYS A 58 -16.09 -9.58 -10.41
CA LYS A 58 -15.57 -10.46 -9.36
C LYS A 58 -14.11 -10.12 -9.08
N MET A 59 -13.78 -9.95 -7.81
CA MET A 59 -12.41 -9.82 -7.33
C MET A 59 -12.22 -10.60 -6.03
N VAL A 60 -10.98 -10.93 -5.70
CA VAL A 60 -10.61 -11.52 -4.43
C VAL A 60 -10.03 -10.42 -3.54
N ILE A 61 -10.53 -10.30 -2.34
CA ILE A 61 -9.96 -9.41 -1.32
C ILE A 61 -9.49 -10.29 -0.16
N LYS A 62 -8.29 -10.08 0.32
CA LYS A 62 -7.75 -10.83 1.46
C LYS A 62 -6.76 -10.01 2.28
N ALA A 63 -6.72 -10.25 3.58
CA ALA A 63 -5.60 -9.86 4.41
C ALA A 63 -4.41 -10.80 4.16
N GLY A 64 -3.19 -10.28 4.16
CA GLY A 64 -1.99 -11.05 3.85
C GLY A 64 -0.73 -10.47 4.50
N ASP A 65 0.39 -10.98 4.07
CA ASP A 65 1.71 -10.52 4.48
C ASP A 65 2.58 -10.16 3.26
N TYR A 66 3.83 -9.74 3.49
CA TYR A 66 4.72 -9.28 2.44
C TYR A 66 5.11 -10.36 1.41
N SER A 67 4.92 -11.65 1.68
CA SER A 67 5.13 -12.71 0.68
C SER A 67 4.19 -12.58 -0.51
N GLU A 68 3.03 -11.98 -0.31
CA GLU A 68 2.03 -11.69 -1.34
C GLU A 68 2.50 -10.65 -2.38
N CYS A 69 3.55 -9.90 -2.08
CA CYS A 69 4.10 -8.92 -3.03
C CYS A 69 4.83 -9.60 -4.20
N LYS A 70 5.30 -10.82 -4.05
CA LYS A 70 6.14 -11.53 -5.05
C LYS A 70 5.55 -11.52 -6.47
N ASP A 71 4.26 -11.77 -6.59
CA ASP A 71 3.52 -11.87 -7.86
C ASP A 71 2.58 -10.68 -8.10
N ALA A 72 2.63 -9.66 -7.24
CA ALA A 72 1.87 -8.44 -7.41
C ALA A 72 2.40 -7.61 -8.59
N GLN A 73 1.51 -6.95 -9.30
CA GLN A 73 1.86 -5.99 -10.36
C GLN A 73 2.15 -4.61 -9.77
N ILE A 74 1.38 -4.24 -8.74
CA ILE A 74 1.49 -2.94 -8.09
C ILE A 74 1.45 -3.16 -6.57
N VAL A 75 2.34 -2.48 -5.87
CA VAL A 75 2.28 -2.30 -4.42
C VAL A 75 2.01 -0.84 -4.13
N VAL A 76 0.98 -0.55 -3.35
CA VAL A 76 0.65 0.81 -2.92
C VAL A 76 0.95 0.95 -1.44
N ILE A 77 1.74 1.95 -1.07
CA ILE A 77 2.13 2.22 0.32
C ILE A 77 1.41 3.48 0.79
N THR A 78 0.48 3.29 1.71
CA THR A 78 -0.23 4.36 2.41
C THR A 78 0.07 4.35 3.91
N ALA A 79 0.89 3.38 4.36
CA ALA A 79 1.31 3.25 5.75
C ALA A 79 2.21 4.40 6.17
N GLY A 80 2.01 4.89 7.38
CA GLY A 80 2.81 5.94 7.99
C GLY A 80 2.24 6.31 9.36
N ALA A 81 3.09 6.88 10.22
CA ALA A 81 2.65 7.41 11.48
C ALA A 81 1.84 8.70 11.27
N ALA A 82 0.75 8.83 12.00
CA ALA A 82 0.01 10.09 12.07
C ALA A 82 0.78 11.10 12.93
N GLN A 83 0.69 12.39 12.57
CA GLN A 83 1.29 13.46 13.35
C GLN A 83 0.63 13.56 14.73
N LYS A 84 1.44 13.55 15.78
CA LYS A 84 0.97 13.72 17.16
C LYS A 84 0.89 15.22 17.52
N PRO A 85 0.00 15.59 18.46
CA PRO A 85 -0.01 16.96 18.99
C PRO A 85 1.38 17.37 19.49
N GLY A 86 1.86 18.53 19.04
CA GLY A 86 3.19 19.05 19.41
C GLY A 86 4.38 18.48 18.62
N GLN A 87 4.17 17.47 17.78
CA GLN A 87 5.22 16.91 16.93
C GLN A 87 5.49 17.81 15.72
N THR A 88 6.76 18.08 15.45
CA THR A 88 7.17 18.82 14.26
C THR A 88 7.05 17.98 13.00
N ARG A 89 6.93 18.61 11.83
CA ARG A 89 6.94 17.92 10.53
C ARG A 89 8.24 17.17 10.28
N LEU A 90 9.36 17.68 10.78
CA LEU A 90 10.67 17.06 10.62
C LEU A 90 10.77 15.74 11.41
N GLU A 91 10.34 15.75 12.68
CA GLU A 91 10.29 14.55 13.51
C GLU A 91 9.37 13.47 12.90
N LEU A 92 8.21 13.90 12.38
CA LEU A 92 7.31 12.97 11.68
C LEU A 92 7.96 12.37 10.43
N ALA A 93 8.65 13.19 9.64
CA ALA A 93 9.37 12.74 8.45
C ALA A 93 10.47 11.74 8.79
N GLU A 94 11.19 11.94 9.89
CA GLU A 94 12.21 11.00 10.36
C GLU A 94 11.61 9.63 10.74
N VAL A 95 10.50 9.64 11.48
CA VAL A 95 9.78 8.41 11.85
C VAL A 95 9.28 7.70 10.58
N ASN A 96 8.64 8.42 9.68
CA ASN A 96 8.09 7.83 8.46
C ASN A 96 9.19 7.32 7.52
N THR A 97 10.36 7.93 7.49
CA THR A 97 11.53 7.41 6.74
C THR A 97 11.93 6.02 7.23
N LYS A 98 11.98 5.80 8.53
CA LYS A 98 12.30 4.48 9.11
C LYS A 98 11.22 3.44 8.76
N ILE A 99 9.95 3.83 8.83
CA ILE A 99 8.81 2.98 8.45
C ILE A 99 8.91 2.62 6.96
N MET A 100 9.09 3.60 6.07
CA MET A 100 9.21 3.36 4.63
C MET A 100 10.36 2.43 4.29
N LYS A 101 11.51 2.63 4.93
CA LYS A 101 12.67 1.75 4.74
C LYS A 101 12.32 0.30 5.09
N SER A 102 11.78 0.06 6.29
CA SER A 102 11.40 -1.28 6.74
C SER A 102 10.35 -1.95 5.82
N ILE A 103 9.31 -1.21 5.41
CA ILE A 103 8.30 -1.70 4.48
C ILE A 103 8.93 -2.08 3.14
N THR A 104 9.76 -1.20 2.59
CA THR A 104 10.40 -1.43 1.28
C THR A 104 11.34 -2.64 1.32
N GLU A 105 12.12 -2.80 2.37
CA GLU A 105 12.99 -3.96 2.55
C GLU A 105 12.19 -5.28 2.57
N GLN A 106 11.04 -5.31 3.23
CA GLN A 106 10.16 -6.49 3.26
C GLN A 106 9.51 -6.76 1.90
N ILE A 107 9.06 -5.73 1.18
CA ILE A 107 8.55 -5.87 -0.18
C ILE A 107 9.63 -6.47 -1.08
N MET A 108 10.83 -5.93 -1.06
CA MET A 108 11.93 -6.40 -1.92
C MET A 108 12.42 -7.80 -1.54
N ALA A 109 12.40 -8.16 -0.25
CA ALA A 109 12.72 -9.51 0.21
C ALA A 109 11.78 -10.59 -0.33
N SER A 110 10.55 -10.23 -0.71
CA SER A 110 9.61 -11.15 -1.37
C SER A 110 10.01 -11.54 -2.79
N GLY A 111 10.93 -10.80 -3.42
CA GLY A 111 11.27 -10.93 -4.84
C GLY A 111 10.36 -10.08 -5.76
N PHE A 112 9.70 -9.05 -5.22
CA PHE A 112 8.86 -8.14 -5.98
C PHE A 112 9.64 -7.41 -7.09
N ASN A 113 9.02 -7.29 -8.27
CA ASN A 113 9.58 -6.59 -9.43
C ASN A 113 8.48 -5.87 -10.24
N GLY A 114 7.53 -5.26 -9.56
CA GLY A 114 6.44 -4.50 -10.16
C GLY A 114 6.60 -2.99 -9.96
N ILE A 115 5.49 -2.31 -9.88
CA ILE A 115 5.40 -0.86 -9.66
C ILE A 115 5.09 -0.58 -8.19
N ILE A 116 5.80 0.37 -7.59
CA ILE A 116 5.47 0.88 -6.25
C ILE A 116 4.86 2.27 -6.38
N ILE A 117 3.72 2.47 -5.73
CA ILE A 117 3.07 3.78 -5.59
C ILE A 117 3.12 4.19 -4.12
N VAL A 118 3.64 5.36 -3.83
CA VAL A 118 3.76 5.91 -2.48
C VAL A 118 2.77 7.06 -2.30
N ALA A 119 1.88 6.95 -1.32
CA ALA A 119 0.91 7.99 -0.97
C ALA A 119 1.10 8.54 0.46
N THR A 120 2.17 8.15 1.13
CA THR A 120 2.49 8.61 2.49
C THR A 120 3.19 9.95 2.49
N ASN A 121 2.72 10.87 3.30
CA ASN A 121 3.32 12.20 3.45
C ASN A 121 4.58 12.19 4.35
N PRO A 122 5.57 13.06 4.06
CA PRO A 122 5.71 13.90 2.86
C PRO A 122 6.07 13.06 1.61
N VAL A 123 5.20 13.08 0.60
CA VAL A 123 5.24 12.13 -0.54
C VAL A 123 6.57 12.13 -1.27
N ASP A 124 7.15 13.29 -1.56
CA ASP A 124 8.43 13.38 -2.31
C ASP A 124 9.57 12.71 -1.56
N LEU A 125 9.68 12.98 -0.25
CA LEU A 125 10.72 12.38 0.59
C LEU A 125 10.51 10.86 0.72
N MET A 126 9.27 10.43 0.98
CA MET A 126 8.96 9.00 1.12
C MET A 126 9.18 8.25 -0.18
N THR A 127 8.82 8.82 -1.33
CA THR A 127 9.08 8.26 -2.65
C THR A 127 10.58 8.14 -2.91
N TYR A 128 11.35 9.15 -2.54
CA TYR A 128 12.81 9.10 -2.66
C TYR A 128 13.43 7.97 -1.82
N VAL A 129 12.96 7.81 -0.58
CA VAL A 129 13.41 6.73 0.31
C VAL A 129 13.11 5.37 -0.32
N VAL A 130 11.87 5.15 -0.77
CA VAL A 130 11.46 3.91 -1.43
C VAL A 130 12.29 3.63 -2.68
N ALA A 131 12.51 4.63 -3.53
CA ALA A 131 13.33 4.48 -4.73
C ALA A 131 14.78 4.10 -4.42
N LYS A 132 15.36 4.67 -3.36
CA LYS A 132 16.73 4.35 -2.93
C LYS A 132 16.86 2.97 -2.32
N VAL A 133 15.91 2.57 -1.48
CA VAL A 133 15.94 1.29 -0.77
C VAL A 133 15.58 0.13 -1.68
N SER A 134 14.59 0.31 -2.56
CA SER A 134 14.14 -0.75 -3.48
C SER A 134 15.17 -1.08 -4.57
N GLY A 135 15.95 -0.10 -5.00
CA GLY A 135 16.84 -0.25 -6.16
C GLY A 135 16.11 -0.48 -7.48
N LEU A 136 14.78 -0.33 -7.51
CA LEU A 136 13.99 -0.46 -8.73
C LEU A 136 14.29 0.69 -9.71
N PRO A 137 14.10 0.48 -11.02
CA PRO A 137 14.17 1.53 -12.03
C PRO A 137 13.25 2.71 -11.69
N LYS A 138 13.66 3.93 -12.06
CA LYS A 138 12.90 5.17 -11.75
C LYS A 138 11.46 5.16 -12.28
N ASN A 139 11.19 4.43 -13.34
CA ASN A 139 9.86 4.28 -13.94
C ASN A 139 9.00 3.20 -13.23
N GLN A 140 9.47 2.64 -12.14
CA GLN A 140 8.71 1.68 -11.32
C GLN A 140 8.38 2.21 -9.92
N VAL A 141 8.81 3.42 -9.55
CA VAL A 141 8.50 4.03 -8.26
C VAL A 141 7.90 5.41 -8.46
N PHE A 142 6.66 5.59 -8.01
CA PHE A 142 5.90 6.82 -8.17
C PHE A 142 5.41 7.34 -6.82
N GLY A 143 5.44 8.66 -6.65
CA GLY A 143 4.72 9.33 -5.59
C GLY A 143 3.34 9.78 -6.08
N SER A 144 2.32 9.55 -5.29
CA SER A 144 0.97 10.06 -5.53
C SER A 144 0.56 10.95 -4.37
N GLY A 145 0.66 12.25 -4.57
CA GLY A 145 0.23 13.26 -3.63
C GLY A 145 -0.27 14.47 -4.39
N THR A 146 -1.31 15.10 -3.88
CA THR A 146 -1.75 16.40 -4.36
C THR A 146 -1.03 17.50 -3.61
N VAL A 147 -0.66 18.54 -4.32
CA VAL A 147 -0.13 19.79 -3.75
C VAL A 147 -1.27 20.53 -3.04
#